data_ea1b0726f03a5536e5cc854eed336535
#
_entry.id   ea1b0726f03a5536e5cc854eed336535
#
_cell.length_a   1.000
_cell.length_b   1.000
_cell.length_c   1.000
_cell.angle_alpha   90.00
_cell.angle_beta   90.00
_cell.angle_gamma   90.00
#
_symmetry.space_group_name_H-M   'P 1'
#
loop_
_entity.id
_entity.type
_entity.pdbx_description
1 polymer ?
#
loop_
_entity_poly.entity_id
_entity_poly.type
_entity_poly.pdbx_seq_one_letter_code
_entity_poly.pdbx_strand_id
1 'polypeptide(L)'
;MSEDDLMREVEKTKDRAMNAQAERTRYLGEFKERVIVALTKKQVAEDEMYIEVINAMKNKEATKMIFSREIPFSKIERYIKKAEQAQIQHKSVDGLLYFGDVGLIIVSDDALKVPVDNVFVTSISDKFSEKRLNQIYYQSFNKKICQFHLKVIREEMPEYKDEYQEISFVDKLFGMKCPICEKLGG
;
A
#
# COMPACT_ATOMS: atom_id res chain seq x y z
N MET A 1 -27.54 36.12 23.18
CA MET A 1 -27.39 34.90 22.33
C MET A 1 -28.80 34.35 22.21
N SER A 2 -29.35 34.32 20.99
CA SER A 2 -30.73 33.84 20.78
C SER A 2 -30.74 32.29 20.86
N GLU A 3 -31.93 31.73 21.13
CA GLU A 3 -32.14 30.27 21.15
C GLU A 3 -31.76 29.63 19.81
N ASP A 4 -31.98 30.32 18.70
CA ASP A 4 -31.58 29.94 17.34
C ASP A 4 -30.06 29.90 17.15
N ASP A 5 -29.29 30.80 17.79
CA ASP A 5 -27.85 30.82 17.71
C ASP A 5 -27.24 29.62 18.45
N LEU A 6 -27.82 29.27 19.59
CA LEU A 6 -27.44 28.07 20.36
C LEU A 6 -27.71 26.77 19.60
N MET A 7 -28.88 26.67 18.98
CA MET A 7 -29.25 25.48 18.16
C MET A 7 -28.30 25.30 16.98
N ARG A 8 -27.96 26.37 16.27
CA ARG A 8 -27.00 26.33 15.14
C ARG A 8 -25.58 25.91 15.60
N GLU A 9 -25.15 26.32 16.77
CA GLU A 9 -23.84 25.98 17.32
C GLU A 9 -23.79 24.51 17.75
N VAL A 10 -24.89 24.00 18.34
CA VAL A 10 -25.05 22.58 18.66
C VAL A 10 -25.05 21.71 17.39
N GLU A 11 -25.76 22.11 16.33
CA GLU A 11 -25.77 21.38 15.05
C GLU A 11 -24.37 21.34 14.43
N LYS A 12 -23.67 22.48 14.34
CA LYS A 12 -22.28 22.54 13.84
C LYS A 12 -21.32 21.66 14.63
N THR A 13 -21.51 21.58 15.95
CA THR A 13 -20.68 20.74 16.81
C THR A 13 -20.95 19.25 16.56
N LYS A 14 -22.22 18.86 16.39
CA LYS A 14 -22.60 17.49 16.02
C LYS A 14 -22.03 17.10 14.66
N ASP A 15 -22.15 17.95 13.66
CA ASP A 15 -21.64 17.70 12.31
C ASP A 15 -20.11 17.52 12.32
N ARG A 16 -19.39 18.37 13.07
CA ARG A 16 -17.95 18.21 13.25
C ARG A 16 -17.57 16.88 13.91
N ALA A 17 -18.29 16.51 14.97
CA ALA A 17 -18.05 15.24 15.66
C ALA A 17 -18.36 14.03 14.77
N MET A 18 -19.44 14.08 13.99
CA MET A 18 -19.78 13.02 13.03
C MET A 18 -18.75 12.90 11.92
N ASN A 19 -18.29 14.01 11.36
CA ASN A 19 -17.25 14.02 10.33
C ASN A 19 -15.92 13.48 10.86
N ALA A 20 -15.51 13.89 12.06
CA ALA A 20 -14.30 13.38 12.72
C ALA A 20 -14.41 11.87 12.99
N GLN A 21 -15.57 11.38 13.41
CA GLN A 21 -15.80 9.96 13.63
C GLN A 21 -15.76 9.17 12.30
N ALA A 22 -16.40 9.69 11.25
CA ALA A 22 -16.36 9.08 9.92
C ALA A 22 -14.95 8.98 9.35
N GLU A 23 -14.15 10.04 9.54
CA GLU A 23 -12.75 10.06 9.14
C GLU A 23 -11.93 9.00 9.90
N ARG A 24 -12.04 8.95 11.22
CA ARG A 24 -11.35 7.95 12.05
C ARG A 24 -11.76 6.52 11.68
N THR A 25 -13.05 6.32 11.41
CA THR A 25 -13.55 5.01 10.96
C THR A 25 -12.89 4.60 9.65
N ARG A 26 -12.68 5.54 8.73
CA ARG A 26 -12.02 5.27 7.45
C ARG A 26 -10.53 4.93 7.58
N TYR A 27 -9.83 5.56 8.52
CA TYR A 27 -8.37 5.42 8.68
C TYR A 27 -7.99 4.59 9.92
N LEU A 28 -8.69 3.50 10.20
CA LEU A 28 -8.37 2.54 11.27
C LEU A 28 -8.22 3.18 12.65
N GLY A 29 -8.98 4.24 12.93
CA GLY A 29 -9.00 4.96 14.19
C GLY A 29 -8.20 6.25 14.22
N GLU A 30 -7.47 6.58 13.16
CA GLU A 30 -6.61 7.77 13.08
C GLU A 30 -7.23 8.86 12.19
N PHE A 31 -6.76 10.09 12.36
CA PHE A 31 -7.08 11.21 11.48
C PHE A 31 -6.19 11.22 10.25
N LYS A 32 -6.75 11.62 9.09
CA LYS A 32 -6.02 11.69 7.81
C LYS A 32 -4.72 12.50 7.92
N GLU A 33 -4.73 13.59 8.67
CA GLU A 33 -3.58 14.48 8.87
C GLU A 33 -2.36 13.80 9.51
N ARG A 34 -2.55 12.63 10.14
CA ARG A 34 -1.48 11.80 10.72
C ARG A 34 -1.03 10.67 9.81
N VAL A 35 -1.78 10.40 8.75
CA VAL A 35 -1.52 9.27 7.86
C VAL A 35 -0.46 9.63 6.82
N ILE A 36 0.65 8.89 6.82
CA ILE A 36 1.74 9.03 5.85
C ILE A 36 1.40 8.24 4.58
N VAL A 37 0.93 7.01 4.73
CA VAL A 37 0.57 6.13 3.62
C VAL A 37 -0.55 5.18 4.04
N ALA A 38 -1.41 4.83 3.11
CA ALA A 38 -2.49 3.86 3.30
C ALA A 38 -2.54 2.84 2.16
N LEU A 39 -2.74 1.58 2.51
CA LEU A 39 -3.08 0.50 1.59
C LEU A 39 -4.50 0.00 1.84
N THR A 40 -5.18 -0.40 0.78
CA THR A 40 -6.44 -1.12 0.87
C THR A 40 -6.22 -2.56 1.36
N LYS A 41 -7.26 -3.20 1.89
CA LYS A 41 -7.25 -4.63 2.27
C LYS A 41 -6.81 -5.51 1.10
N LYS A 42 -7.28 -5.21 -0.11
CA LYS A 42 -6.92 -5.90 -1.35
C LYS A 42 -5.41 -5.79 -1.63
N GLN A 43 -4.85 -4.59 -1.55
CA GLN A 43 -3.42 -4.37 -1.76
C GLN A 43 -2.54 -5.10 -0.75
N VAL A 44 -2.91 -5.12 0.52
CA VAL A 44 -2.16 -5.87 1.56
C VAL A 44 -2.23 -7.38 1.32
N ALA A 45 -3.32 -7.87 0.72
CA ALA A 45 -3.51 -9.29 0.40
C ALA A 45 -2.73 -9.76 -0.84
N GLU A 46 -2.18 -8.86 -1.66
CA GLU A 46 -1.31 -9.19 -2.79
C GLU A 46 -0.03 -9.91 -2.31
N ASP A 47 0.64 -10.63 -3.20
CA ASP A 47 1.86 -11.37 -2.84
C ASP A 47 3.09 -10.46 -2.71
N GLU A 48 3.11 -9.35 -3.40
CA GLU A 48 4.16 -8.35 -3.38
C GLU A 48 3.95 -7.31 -2.28
N MET A 49 5.05 -6.77 -1.79
CA MET A 49 5.00 -5.65 -0.84
C MET A 49 5.07 -4.32 -1.57
N TYR A 50 4.30 -3.37 -1.09
CA TYR A 50 4.33 -2.01 -1.58
C TYR A 50 5.55 -1.25 -1.04
N ILE A 51 6.43 -0.84 -1.94
CA ILE A 51 7.68 -0.12 -1.60
C ILE A 51 7.40 1.20 -0.89
N GLU A 52 6.27 1.85 -1.19
CA GLU A 52 5.85 3.08 -0.55
C GLU A 52 5.65 2.91 0.95
N VAL A 53 5.11 1.77 1.38
CA VAL A 53 4.95 1.45 2.81
C VAL A 53 6.33 1.28 3.46
N ILE A 54 7.25 0.57 2.79
CA ILE A 54 8.62 0.39 3.30
C ILE A 54 9.36 1.73 3.40
N ASN A 55 9.16 2.61 2.43
CA ASN A 55 9.74 3.95 2.45
C ASN A 55 9.07 4.84 3.52
N ALA A 56 7.75 4.73 3.70
CA ALA A 56 7.03 5.44 4.76
C ALA A 56 7.53 5.03 6.15
N MET A 57 7.87 3.76 6.38
CA MET A 57 8.46 3.30 7.64
C MET A 57 9.82 3.95 7.94
N LYS A 58 10.55 4.45 6.94
CA LYS A 58 11.82 5.18 7.10
C LYS A 58 11.64 6.67 7.32
N ASN A 59 10.41 7.18 7.23
CA ASN A 59 10.10 8.58 7.48
C ASN A 59 10.34 8.88 8.97
N LYS A 60 10.98 10.02 9.27
CA LYS A 60 11.28 10.45 10.65
C LYS A 60 10.03 10.73 11.50
N GLU A 61 8.90 11.01 10.86
CA GLU A 61 7.62 11.25 11.52
C GLU A 61 6.81 9.96 11.70
N ALA A 62 7.23 8.84 11.09
CA ALA A 62 6.55 7.57 11.24
C ALA A 62 6.80 6.98 12.62
N THR A 63 5.73 6.70 13.36
CA THR A 63 5.79 6.15 14.71
C THR A 63 5.10 4.79 14.82
N LYS A 64 4.07 4.56 14.01
CA LYS A 64 3.21 3.40 14.17
C LYS A 64 2.67 2.86 12.84
N MET A 65 2.61 1.54 12.74
CA MET A 65 1.86 0.81 11.71
C MET A 65 0.56 0.30 12.31
N ILE A 66 -0.58 0.61 11.70
CA ILE A 66 -1.88 0.10 12.11
C ILE A 66 -2.46 -0.73 10.97
N PHE A 67 -3.03 -1.90 11.29
CA PHE A 67 -3.61 -2.78 10.29
C PHE A 67 -4.90 -3.44 10.77
N SER A 68 -5.77 -3.78 9.82
CA SER A 68 -7.03 -4.48 10.08
C SER A 68 -6.79 -5.97 10.39
N ARG A 69 -7.47 -6.50 11.42
CA ARG A 69 -7.50 -7.94 11.74
C ARG A 69 -8.15 -8.81 10.66
N GLU A 70 -8.88 -8.23 9.74
CA GLU A 70 -9.48 -8.95 8.60
C GLU A 70 -8.43 -9.46 7.60
N ILE A 71 -7.21 -8.92 7.66
CA ILE A 71 -6.12 -9.35 6.79
C ILE A 71 -5.52 -10.66 7.33
N PRO A 72 -5.37 -11.69 6.49
CA PRO A 72 -4.73 -12.94 6.89
C PRO A 72 -3.31 -12.69 7.41
N PHE A 73 -2.94 -13.34 8.52
CA PHE A 73 -1.62 -13.15 9.15
C PHE A 73 -0.47 -13.41 8.17
N SER A 74 -0.59 -14.42 7.30
CA SER A 74 0.41 -14.74 6.27
C SER A 74 0.72 -13.57 5.32
N LYS A 75 -0.23 -12.64 5.14
CA LYS A 75 -0.06 -11.45 4.27
C LYS A 75 0.50 -10.25 5.02
N ILE A 76 0.13 -10.08 6.29
CA ILE A 76 0.58 -8.95 7.10
C ILE A 76 1.93 -9.18 7.77
N GLU A 77 2.32 -10.43 8.05
CA GLU A 77 3.56 -10.79 8.76
C GLU A 77 4.81 -10.14 8.15
N ARG A 78 4.88 -10.08 6.84
CA ARG A 78 6.02 -9.47 6.12
C ARG A 78 6.15 -7.96 6.38
N TYR A 79 5.01 -7.25 6.52
CA TYR A 79 5.01 -5.84 6.89
C TYR A 79 5.36 -5.65 8.36
N ILE A 80 4.91 -6.55 9.24
CA ILE A 80 5.28 -6.55 10.66
C ILE A 80 6.79 -6.69 10.82
N LYS A 81 7.42 -7.67 10.14
CA LYS A 81 8.88 -7.84 10.15
C LYS A 81 9.63 -6.58 9.69
N LYS A 82 9.09 -5.87 8.68
CA LYS A 82 9.69 -4.61 8.22
C LYS A 82 9.50 -3.47 9.22
N ALA A 83 8.34 -3.37 9.87
CA ALA A 83 8.09 -2.40 10.91
C ALA A 83 9.02 -2.61 12.12
N GLU A 84 9.23 -3.86 12.55
CA GLU A 84 10.17 -4.22 13.61
C GLU A 84 11.61 -3.84 13.24
N GLN A 85 12.06 -4.13 12.01
CA GLN A 85 13.37 -3.73 11.50
C GLN A 85 13.56 -2.20 11.48
N ALA A 86 12.49 -1.47 11.21
CA ALA A 86 12.46 -0.01 11.22
C ALA A 86 12.22 0.59 12.62
N GLN A 87 12.08 -0.25 13.66
CA GLN A 87 11.77 0.14 15.04
C GLN A 87 10.44 0.92 15.16
N ILE A 88 9.46 0.64 14.30
CA ILE A 88 8.13 1.22 14.33
C ILE A 88 7.19 0.28 15.09
N GLN A 89 6.41 0.85 16.02
CA GLN A 89 5.38 0.10 16.71
C GLN A 89 4.32 -0.41 15.74
N HIS A 90 3.72 -1.56 16.01
CA HIS A 90 2.60 -2.05 15.22
C HIS A 90 1.40 -2.40 16.09
N LYS A 91 0.20 -2.19 15.55
CA LYS A 91 -1.08 -2.43 16.22
C LYS A 91 -2.10 -3.00 15.25
N SER A 92 -2.79 -4.05 15.66
CA SER A 92 -3.98 -4.54 14.94
C SER A 92 -5.25 -3.91 15.49
N VAL A 93 -6.21 -3.63 14.62
CA VAL A 93 -7.53 -3.11 14.99
C VAL A 93 -8.63 -4.00 14.45
N ASP A 94 -9.75 -4.05 15.18
CA ASP A 94 -10.89 -4.87 14.79
C ASP A 94 -11.67 -4.19 13.66
N GLY A 95 -11.85 -4.90 12.54
CA GLY A 95 -12.59 -4.42 11.37
C GLY A 95 -14.07 -4.14 11.63
N LEU A 96 -14.66 -4.70 12.69
CA LEU A 96 -16.05 -4.40 13.05
C LEU A 96 -16.27 -2.95 13.49
N LEU A 97 -15.22 -2.28 13.97
CA LEU A 97 -15.26 -0.88 14.41
C LEU A 97 -14.88 0.11 13.30
N TYR A 98 -14.25 -0.38 12.22
CA TYR A 98 -13.68 0.44 11.16
C TYR A 98 -14.18 -0.03 9.81
N PHE A 99 -15.23 0.66 9.32
CA PHE A 99 -15.80 0.37 8.01
C PHE A 99 -14.94 0.96 6.91
N GLY A 100 -14.73 0.20 5.84
CA GLY A 100 -14.03 0.67 4.67
C GLY A 100 -12.97 -0.31 4.19
N ASP A 101 -12.24 0.15 3.20
CA ASP A 101 -11.33 -0.67 2.40
C ASP A 101 -9.87 -0.57 2.87
N VAL A 102 -9.61 0.28 3.86
CA VAL A 102 -8.25 0.46 4.40
C VAL A 102 -7.82 -0.77 5.17
N GLY A 103 -6.70 -1.34 4.77
CA GLY A 103 -6.11 -2.53 5.37
C GLY A 103 -4.90 -2.25 6.25
N LEU A 104 -4.07 -1.27 5.86
CA LEU A 104 -2.83 -0.90 6.55
C LEU A 104 -2.57 0.58 6.39
N ILE A 105 -2.11 1.23 7.46
CA ILE A 105 -1.61 2.61 7.45
C ILE A 105 -0.29 2.73 8.22
N ILE A 106 0.56 3.66 7.77
CA ILE A 106 1.68 4.18 8.55
C ILE A 106 1.31 5.57 9.02
N VAL A 107 1.48 5.84 10.30
CA VAL A 107 1.05 7.08 10.92
C VAL A 107 2.13 7.73 11.78
N SER A 108 1.97 9.03 11.99
CA SER A 108 2.65 9.84 13.00
C SER A 108 1.78 9.96 14.26
N ASP A 109 2.38 10.24 15.41
CA ASP A 109 1.64 10.56 16.65
C ASP A 109 0.96 11.94 16.59
N ASP A 110 1.56 12.88 15.84
CA ASP A 110 1.03 14.22 15.60
C ASP A 110 0.64 14.42 14.14
N ALA A 111 -0.05 15.52 13.84
CA ALA A 111 -0.30 15.95 12.48
C ALA A 111 1.03 16.15 11.72
N LEU A 112 1.10 15.67 10.49
CA LEU A 112 2.28 15.78 9.65
C LEU A 112 2.65 17.25 9.40
N LYS A 113 3.93 17.58 9.47
CA LYS A 113 4.43 18.93 9.13
C LYS A 113 4.10 19.34 7.71
N VAL A 114 4.14 18.39 6.80
CA VAL A 114 3.72 18.56 5.41
C VAL A 114 2.57 17.59 5.15
N PRO A 115 1.34 18.07 5.00
CA PRO A 115 0.19 17.22 4.73
C PRO A 115 0.37 16.42 3.43
N VAL A 116 -0.08 15.17 3.45
CA VAL A 116 -0.13 14.31 2.24
C VAL A 116 -1.52 14.41 1.63
N ASP A 117 -1.63 14.93 0.41
CA ASP A 117 -2.92 15.12 -0.27
C ASP A 117 -3.60 13.77 -0.54
N ASN A 118 -2.86 12.83 -1.13
CA ASN A 118 -3.33 11.48 -1.39
C ASN A 118 -2.47 10.46 -0.64
N VAL A 119 -3.00 9.91 0.44
CA VAL A 119 -2.34 8.90 1.27
C VAL A 119 -2.43 7.48 0.67
N PHE A 120 -3.35 7.25 -0.28
CA PHE A 120 -3.53 5.96 -0.92
C PHE A 120 -2.49 5.72 -2.01
N VAL A 121 -1.89 4.56 -1.98
CA VAL A 121 -0.92 4.13 -2.98
C VAL A 121 -1.65 3.60 -4.21
N THR A 122 -1.17 3.97 -5.41
CA THR A 122 -1.59 3.36 -6.67
C THR A 122 -1.28 1.86 -6.66
N SER A 123 -2.19 1.02 -7.15
CA SER A 123 -1.93 -0.42 -7.22
C SER A 123 -0.70 -0.73 -8.10
N ILE A 124 0.03 -1.80 -7.80
CA ILE A 124 1.20 -2.19 -8.60
C ILE A 124 0.78 -2.42 -10.05
N SER A 125 -0.35 -3.10 -10.26
CA SER A 125 -0.93 -3.32 -11.59
C SER A 125 -1.18 -2.00 -12.36
N ASP A 126 -1.72 -0.98 -11.68
CA ASP A 126 -1.99 0.30 -12.32
C ASP A 126 -0.70 1.06 -12.64
N LYS A 127 0.33 0.97 -11.80
CA LYS A 127 1.65 1.55 -12.09
C LYS A 127 2.26 0.99 -13.37
N PHE A 128 2.13 -0.34 -13.60
CA PHE A 128 2.56 -0.94 -14.86
C PHE A 128 1.77 -0.40 -16.05
N SER A 129 0.47 -0.21 -15.88
CA SER A 129 -0.40 0.37 -16.92
C SER A 129 -0.04 1.83 -17.23
N GLU A 130 0.25 2.64 -16.21
CA GLU A 130 0.70 4.04 -16.35
C GLU A 130 2.00 4.13 -17.17
N LYS A 131 2.90 3.14 -17.01
CA LYS A 131 4.13 3.00 -17.81
C LYS A 131 3.90 2.34 -19.17
N ARG A 132 2.64 2.11 -19.57
CA ARG A 132 2.26 1.44 -20.81
C ARG A 132 2.83 0.00 -20.94
N LEU A 133 3.16 -0.60 -19.82
CA LEU A 133 3.58 -2.00 -19.76
C LEU A 133 2.35 -2.92 -19.71
N ASN A 134 2.40 -3.99 -20.48
CA ASN A 134 1.32 -4.98 -20.48
C ASN A 134 1.22 -5.65 -19.09
N GLN A 135 -0.01 -5.96 -18.65
CA GLN A 135 -0.28 -6.63 -17.37
C GLN A 135 0.46 -7.97 -17.19
N ILE A 136 0.92 -8.58 -18.28
CA ILE A 136 1.72 -9.80 -18.22
C ILE A 136 3.04 -9.61 -17.46
N TYR A 137 3.60 -8.39 -17.46
CA TYR A 137 4.79 -8.10 -16.65
C TYR A 137 4.47 -8.28 -15.17
N TYR A 138 3.42 -7.64 -14.66
CA TYR A 138 2.97 -7.81 -13.28
C TYR A 138 2.62 -9.27 -12.95
N GLN A 139 1.91 -9.97 -13.85
CA GLN A 139 1.57 -11.39 -13.69
C GLN A 139 2.78 -12.33 -13.75
N SER A 140 3.94 -11.83 -14.13
CA SER A 140 5.19 -12.57 -14.22
C SER A 140 6.14 -12.32 -13.04
N PHE A 141 5.67 -11.68 -11.98
CA PHE A 141 6.41 -11.58 -10.73
C PHE A 141 6.81 -12.96 -10.21
N ASN A 142 7.98 -13.05 -9.57
CA ASN A 142 8.58 -14.29 -9.07
C ASN A 142 8.88 -15.35 -10.14
N LYS A 143 8.82 -14.97 -11.44
CA LYS A 143 9.13 -15.87 -12.56
C LYS A 143 10.44 -15.48 -13.22
N LYS A 144 11.01 -16.46 -13.92
CA LYS A 144 12.15 -16.23 -14.80
C LYS A 144 11.69 -15.63 -16.12
N ILE A 145 12.31 -14.53 -16.54
CA ILE A 145 12.04 -13.82 -17.79
C ILE A 145 13.33 -13.67 -18.62
N CYS A 146 13.21 -13.44 -19.92
CA CYS A 146 14.37 -13.27 -20.78
C CYS A 146 15.08 -11.93 -20.51
N GLN A 147 16.35 -11.85 -20.88
CA GLN A 147 17.19 -10.67 -20.72
C GLN A 147 16.57 -9.39 -21.29
N PHE A 148 15.90 -9.51 -22.44
CA PHE A 148 15.22 -8.36 -23.06
C PHE A 148 14.16 -7.75 -22.12
N HIS A 149 13.23 -8.58 -21.63
CA HIS A 149 12.17 -8.11 -20.74
C HIS A 149 12.69 -7.69 -19.36
N LEU A 150 13.76 -8.32 -18.86
CA LEU A 150 14.41 -7.89 -17.63
C LEU A 150 15.06 -6.49 -17.79
N LYS A 151 15.61 -6.19 -18.99
CA LYS A 151 16.12 -4.86 -19.29
C LYS A 151 14.99 -3.82 -19.28
N VAL A 152 13.85 -4.10 -19.89
CA VAL A 152 12.68 -3.22 -19.87
C VAL A 152 12.26 -2.90 -18.42
N ILE A 153 12.19 -3.92 -17.54
CA ILE A 153 11.88 -3.70 -16.12
C ILE A 153 12.92 -2.82 -15.44
N ARG A 154 14.21 -3.04 -15.69
CA ARG A 154 15.27 -2.21 -15.10
C ARG A 154 15.21 -0.74 -15.52
N GLU A 155 14.73 -0.47 -16.72
CA GLU A 155 14.59 0.88 -17.26
C GLU A 155 13.29 1.56 -16.82
N GLU A 156 12.16 0.86 -16.90
CA GLU A 156 10.83 1.47 -16.68
C GLU A 156 10.31 1.31 -15.24
N MET A 157 10.68 0.24 -14.53
CA MET A 157 10.18 -0.13 -13.21
C MET A 157 11.33 -0.66 -12.32
N PRO A 158 12.42 0.10 -12.13
CA PRO A 158 13.64 -0.35 -11.43
C PRO A 158 13.38 -0.82 -10.00
N GLU A 159 12.35 -0.31 -9.34
CA GLU A 159 11.93 -0.69 -7.99
C GLU A 159 11.42 -2.13 -7.87
N TYR A 160 10.97 -2.73 -9.00
CA TYR A 160 10.47 -4.11 -9.05
C TYR A 160 11.44 -5.08 -9.74
N LYS A 161 12.67 -4.67 -10.04
CA LYS A 161 13.64 -5.51 -10.76
C LYS A 161 13.96 -6.83 -10.04
N ASP A 162 13.93 -6.82 -8.72
CA ASP A 162 14.28 -7.96 -7.87
C ASP A 162 13.12 -8.98 -7.77
N GLU A 163 11.92 -8.62 -8.25
CA GLU A 163 10.77 -9.52 -8.39
C GLU A 163 10.89 -10.47 -9.59
N TYR A 164 11.97 -10.36 -10.38
CA TYR A 164 12.21 -11.20 -11.55
C TYR A 164 13.57 -11.85 -11.48
N GLN A 165 13.68 -13.03 -12.08
CA GLN A 165 14.94 -13.72 -12.30
C GLN A 165 15.22 -13.82 -13.80
N GLU A 166 16.49 -13.79 -14.19
CA GLU A 166 16.87 -13.99 -15.59
C GLU A 166 16.87 -15.48 -15.94
N ILE A 167 16.29 -15.81 -17.10
CA ILE A 167 16.38 -17.17 -17.66
C ILE A 167 17.83 -17.46 -18.03
N SER A 168 18.44 -18.39 -17.34
CA SER A 168 19.83 -18.81 -17.58
C SER A 168 19.96 -19.65 -18.84
N PHE A 169 21.20 -19.87 -19.30
CA PHE A 169 21.49 -20.78 -20.41
C PHE A 169 20.98 -22.20 -20.12
N VAL A 170 21.13 -22.66 -18.88
CA VAL A 170 20.66 -23.98 -18.44
C VAL A 170 19.13 -24.07 -18.51
N ASP A 171 18.43 -23.04 -18.05
CA ASP A 171 16.96 -22.98 -18.14
C ASP A 171 16.48 -23.12 -19.60
N LYS A 172 17.18 -22.48 -20.56
CA LYS A 172 16.86 -22.58 -22.00
C LYS A 172 17.08 -23.99 -22.54
N LEU A 173 18.15 -24.69 -22.10
CA LEU A 173 18.39 -26.08 -22.46
C LEU A 173 17.27 -27.01 -22.01
N PHE A 174 16.65 -26.72 -20.84
CA PHE A 174 15.49 -27.45 -20.35
C PHE A 174 14.16 -26.96 -20.94
N GLY A 175 14.18 -26.12 -21.98
CA GLY A 175 13.01 -25.68 -22.69
C GLY A 175 12.20 -24.59 -22.00
N MET A 176 12.74 -23.92 -20.97
CA MET A 176 12.06 -22.82 -20.29
C MET A 176 11.90 -21.63 -21.24
N LYS A 177 10.67 -21.15 -21.36
CA LYS A 177 10.31 -20.00 -22.18
C LYS A 177 9.96 -18.82 -21.30
N CYS A 178 10.15 -17.61 -21.83
CA CYS A 178 9.76 -16.40 -21.15
C CYS A 178 8.23 -16.23 -21.21
N PRO A 179 7.52 -16.15 -20.07
CA PRO A 179 6.06 -16.03 -20.07
C PRO A 179 5.56 -14.75 -20.74
N ILE A 180 6.39 -13.72 -20.78
CA ILE A 180 6.05 -12.45 -21.44
C ILE A 180 6.15 -12.61 -22.96
N CYS A 181 7.23 -13.25 -23.48
CA CYS A 181 7.35 -13.54 -24.91
C CYS A 181 6.20 -14.43 -25.41
N GLU A 182 5.82 -15.46 -24.66
CA GLU A 182 4.73 -16.36 -25.06
C GLU A 182 3.38 -15.64 -25.22
N LYS A 183 3.11 -14.63 -24.40
CA LYS A 183 1.85 -13.88 -24.47
C LYS A 183 1.88 -12.67 -25.40
N LEU A 184 3.03 -12.03 -25.57
CA LEU A 184 3.17 -10.86 -26.45
C LEU A 184 3.60 -11.20 -27.88
N GLY A 185 3.91 -12.47 -28.16
CA GLY A 185 4.28 -12.92 -29.49
C GLY A 185 5.69 -12.45 -29.87
N GLY A 186 6.69 -12.85 -29.10
CA GLY A 186 8.11 -12.64 -29.41
C GLY A 186 8.70 -13.80 -30.17
#